data_cd7664d8a198ff6b96a3686ce6b9a47f
#
_entry.id   cd7664d8a198ff6b96a3686ce6b9a47f
#
_cell.length_a   1.000
_cell.length_b   1.000
_cell.length_c   1.000
_cell.angle_alpha   90.00
_cell.angle_beta   90.00
_cell.angle_gamma   90.00
#
_symmetry.space_group_name_H-M   'P 1'
#
loop_
_entity.id
_entity.type
_entity.pdbx_description
1 polymer ?
#
loop_
_entity_poly.entity_id
_entity_poly.type
_entity_poly.pdbx_seq_one_letter_code
_entity_poly.pdbx_strand_id
1 'polypeptide(L)'
;MIIDTHAHLASWPSVSLCKKNLLSSMEKYHINYALVSHCDCSEFPSIEERYPIRKITQRAGLKECLDFAKRHPGKIGVLVWVNPHREKLSPAFKRLIENNLKYIHGFKFHPFESKLQISDIKMKPYLDYIEKLGLPLLVHTAKDEYSSITELGKVAKEYPSISFIAAHLQLCTDNKKEAMRVLKENPNVFADTAWVTGKDTKKVLRDIGIDRMCFGTDNPIDGEDTLQNPIYQEYFANALRLTKKEKEHLMCSNALKIFHIDPKMIH
;
A
#
# COMPACT_ATOMS: atom_id res chain seq x y z
N MET A 1 -10.32 7.90 -14.43
CA MET A 1 -10.38 7.50 -13.01
C MET A 1 -8.97 7.26 -12.50
N ILE A 2 -8.68 7.70 -11.28
CA ILE A 2 -7.40 7.49 -10.59
C ILE A 2 -7.68 6.84 -9.24
N ILE A 3 -6.98 5.73 -8.95
CA ILE A 3 -7.07 4.99 -7.69
C ILE A 3 -5.68 4.99 -7.05
N ASP A 4 -5.57 5.57 -5.87
CA ASP A 4 -4.37 5.53 -5.04
C ASP A 4 -4.40 4.27 -4.17
N THR A 5 -3.53 3.32 -4.45
CA THR A 5 -3.48 2.03 -3.72
C THR A 5 -2.63 2.07 -2.46
N HIS A 6 -2.00 3.21 -2.15
CA HIS A 6 -1.07 3.33 -1.04
C HIS A 6 -1.16 4.72 -0.40
N ALA A 7 -2.15 4.89 0.47
CA ALA A 7 -2.34 6.09 1.27
C ALA A 7 -2.39 5.76 2.77
N HIS A 8 -2.22 6.76 3.60
CA HIS A 8 -2.09 6.58 5.03
C HIS A 8 -3.00 7.47 5.86
N LEU A 9 -3.32 7.00 7.07
CA LEU A 9 -3.72 7.82 8.20
C LEU A 9 -2.62 7.78 9.25
N ALA A 10 -2.40 8.90 9.93
CA ALA A 10 -1.44 9.03 11.04
C ALA A 10 -1.87 10.13 12.00
N SER A 11 -1.35 10.12 13.22
CA SER A 11 -1.54 11.21 14.18
C SER A 11 -0.61 12.40 13.95
N TRP A 12 0.09 12.44 12.85
CA TRP A 12 0.99 13.53 12.49
C TRP A 12 0.37 14.47 11.45
N PRO A 13 0.24 15.75 11.78
CA PRO A 13 0.32 16.37 13.11
C PRO A 13 -0.90 16.02 13.98
N SER A 14 -1.98 15.52 13.39
CA SER A 14 -3.14 14.90 14.03
C SER A 14 -3.91 14.06 13.02
N VAL A 15 -4.63 13.03 13.50
CA VAL A 15 -5.46 12.16 12.63
C VAL A 15 -6.52 12.97 11.85
N SER A 16 -7.09 14.00 12.48
CA SER A 16 -8.08 14.88 11.84
C SER A 16 -7.47 15.67 10.69
N LEU A 17 -6.29 16.26 10.90
CA LEU A 17 -5.61 17.02 9.87
C LEU A 17 -5.09 16.12 8.75
N CYS A 18 -4.54 14.96 9.09
CA CYS A 18 -4.13 13.95 8.13
C CYS A 18 -5.30 13.56 7.19
N LYS A 19 -6.47 13.26 7.74
CA LYS A 19 -7.69 12.98 6.95
C LYS A 19 -8.09 14.14 6.04
N LYS A 20 -8.03 15.37 6.55
CA LYS A 20 -8.33 16.58 5.77
C LYS A 20 -7.33 16.75 4.63
N ASN A 21 -6.03 16.59 4.90
CA ASN A 21 -4.98 16.74 3.91
C ASN A 21 -5.10 15.68 2.81
N LEU A 22 -5.39 14.43 3.17
CA LEU A 22 -5.63 13.37 2.18
C LEU A 22 -6.81 13.72 1.26
N LEU A 23 -7.95 14.12 1.80
CA LEU A 23 -9.13 14.49 1.01
C LEU A 23 -8.86 15.71 0.11
N SER A 24 -8.16 16.73 0.62
CA SER A 24 -7.78 17.92 -0.16
C SER A 24 -6.82 17.55 -1.29
N SER A 25 -5.86 16.67 -1.03
CA SER A 25 -4.93 16.15 -2.03
C SER A 25 -5.67 15.33 -3.11
N MET A 26 -6.59 14.46 -2.70
CA MET A 26 -7.41 13.71 -3.64
C MET A 26 -8.23 14.63 -4.56
N GLU A 27 -8.84 15.67 -4.02
CA GLU A 27 -9.59 16.67 -4.80
C GLU A 27 -8.66 17.41 -5.78
N LYS A 28 -7.54 17.92 -5.30
CA LYS A 28 -6.57 18.69 -6.08
C LYS A 28 -6.02 17.91 -7.28
N TYR A 29 -5.74 16.60 -7.10
CA TYR A 29 -5.14 15.75 -8.12
C TYR A 29 -6.15 14.83 -8.83
N HIS A 30 -7.45 15.03 -8.58
CA HIS A 30 -8.53 14.25 -9.18
C HIS A 30 -8.43 12.74 -8.91
N ILE A 31 -7.96 12.36 -7.70
CA ILE A 31 -7.92 10.99 -7.24
C ILE A 31 -9.33 10.60 -6.79
N ASN A 32 -9.90 9.60 -7.46
CA ASN A 32 -11.29 9.19 -7.21
C ASN A 32 -11.43 8.29 -5.99
N TYR A 33 -10.43 7.44 -5.73
CA TYR A 33 -10.47 6.46 -4.64
C TYR A 33 -9.09 6.26 -4.04
N ALA A 34 -9.00 6.13 -2.71
CA ALA A 34 -7.74 5.87 -2.02
C ALA A 34 -7.87 4.71 -1.03
N LEU A 35 -6.89 3.82 -1.01
CA LEU A 35 -6.77 2.74 -0.03
C LEU A 35 -5.89 3.21 1.12
N VAL A 36 -6.47 3.31 2.32
CA VAL A 36 -5.76 3.82 3.50
C VAL A 36 -5.39 2.73 4.49
N SER A 37 -4.19 2.84 5.06
CA SER A 37 -3.75 2.09 6.24
C SER A 37 -3.27 3.04 7.33
N HIS A 38 -3.18 2.61 8.60
CA HIS A 38 -2.90 3.51 9.72
C HIS A 38 -1.47 3.36 10.24
N CYS A 39 -0.63 4.37 10.01
CA CYS A 39 0.79 4.33 10.40
C CYS A 39 1.02 4.27 11.92
N ASP A 40 0.11 4.82 12.75
CA ASP A 40 0.23 4.71 14.21
C ASP A 40 0.15 3.26 14.71
N CYS A 41 -0.20 2.29 13.85
CA CYS A 41 -0.11 0.88 14.15
C CYS A 41 1.33 0.35 14.11
N SER A 42 2.29 1.12 13.66
CA SER A 42 3.71 0.72 13.64
C SER A 42 4.17 0.23 15.01
N GLU A 43 4.81 -0.93 15.05
CA GLU A 43 5.31 -1.53 16.30
C GLU A 43 6.59 -0.85 16.79
N PHE A 44 7.42 -0.38 15.83
CA PHE A 44 8.70 0.28 16.08
C PHE A 44 8.87 1.46 15.10
N PRO A 45 8.13 2.55 15.27
CA PRO A 45 8.17 3.66 14.34
C PRO A 45 9.56 4.27 14.25
N SER A 46 10.07 4.41 13.02
CA SER A 46 11.41 4.95 12.75
C SER A 46 11.52 6.45 12.88
N ILE A 47 10.38 7.14 12.97
CA ILE A 47 10.28 8.60 13.00
C ILE A 47 9.89 9.16 14.36
N GLU A 48 10.01 8.36 15.43
CA GLU A 48 9.66 8.77 16.81
C GLU A 48 10.30 10.08 17.26
N GLU A 49 11.53 10.31 16.82
CA GLU A 49 12.28 11.55 17.17
C GLU A 49 11.76 12.79 16.41
N ARG A 50 11.14 12.59 15.26
CA ARG A 50 10.62 13.70 14.44
C ARG A 50 9.17 14.01 14.72
N TYR A 51 8.39 12.95 14.96
CA TYR A 51 6.93 13.04 15.01
C TYR A 51 6.39 12.24 16.18
N PRO A 52 5.62 12.84 17.08
CA PRO A 52 4.93 12.12 18.13
C PRO A 52 3.85 11.23 17.54
N ILE A 53 4.22 10.02 17.13
CA ILE A 53 3.27 9.03 16.65
C ILE A 53 2.61 8.37 17.87
N ARG A 54 1.30 8.40 17.85
CA ARG A 54 0.46 7.69 18.80
C ARG A 54 0.53 6.19 18.51
N LYS A 55 1.03 5.39 19.46
CA LYS A 55 1.06 3.93 19.30
C LYS A 55 -0.31 3.32 19.59
N ILE A 56 -0.91 2.72 18.56
CA ILE A 56 -2.20 2.04 18.67
C ILE A 56 -2.11 0.60 18.20
N THR A 57 -3.05 -0.24 18.64
CA THR A 57 -3.14 -1.63 18.16
C THR A 57 -3.62 -1.69 16.71
N GLN A 58 -3.26 -2.76 15.98
CA GLN A 58 -3.79 -3.04 14.64
C GLN A 58 -5.33 -2.99 14.61
N ARG A 59 -5.99 -3.44 15.70
CA ARG A 59 -7.45 -3.38 15.83
C ARG A 59 -7.97 -1.95 15.97
N ALA A 60 -7.30 -1.09 16.72
CA ALA A 60 -7.69 0.32 16.88
C ALA A 60 -7.51 1.08 15.56
N GLY A 61 -6.37 0.90 14.90
CA GLY A 61 -6.12 1.52 13.59
C GLY A 61 -7.11 1.07 12.52
N LEU A 62 -7.45 -0.22 12.48
CA LEU A 62 -8.49 -0.71 11.58
C LEU A 62 -9.84 -0.01 11.84
N LYS A 63 -10.24 0.16 13.11
CA LYS A 63 -11.49 0.88 13.42
C LYS A 63 -11.45 2.31 12.91
N GLU A 64 -10.35 3.04 13.10
CA GLU A 64 -10.23 4.43 12.63
C GLU A 64 -10.26 4.54 11.10
N CYS A 65 -9.62 3.60 10.38
CA CYS A 65 -9.72 3.52 8.93
C CYS A 65 -11.15 3.20 8.46
N LEU A 66 -11.82 2.24 9.10
CA LEU A 66 -13.21 1.88 8.79
C LEU A 66 -14.17 3.03 9.05
N ASP A 67 -14.00 3.77 10.14
CA ASP A 67 -14.83 4.95 10.45
C ASP A 67 -14.62 6.05 9.42
N PHE A 68 -13.41 6.19 8.89
CA PHE A 68 -13.13 7.14 7.82
C PHE A 68 -13.76 6.69 6.49
N ALA A 69 -13.61 5.43 6.11
CA ALA A 69 -14.23 4.87 4.91
C ALA A 69 -15.76 4.95 4.94
N LYS A 70 -16.38 4.66 6.08
CA LYS A 70 -17.84 4.76 6.25
C LYS A 70 -18.38 6.18 6.12
N ARG A 71 -17.59 7.20 6.50
CA ARG A 71 -17.96 8.61 6.32
C ARG A 71 -17.70 9.14 4.91
N HIS A 72 -16.90 8.44 4.11
CA HIS A 72 -16.57 8.80 2.74
C HIS A 72 -16.79 7.61 1.79
N PRO A 73 -18.05 7.13 1.69
CA PRO A 73 -18.37 6.00 0.83
C PRO A 73 -18.04 6.35 -0.62
N GLY A 74 -17.49 5.40 -1.35
CA GLY A 74 -17.08 5.60 -2.75
C GLY A 74 -15.82 6.42 -2.96
N LYS A 75 -15.15 6.86 -1.89
CA LYS A 75 -13.86 7.59 -1.95
C LYS A 75 -12.73 6.90 -1.19
N ILE A 76 -13.03 6.19 -0.10
CA ILE A 76 -12.02 5.60 0.79
C ILE A 76 -12.28 4.11 0.96
N GLY A 77 -11.25 3.30 0.69
CA GLY A 77 -11.15 1.90 1.06
C GLY A 77 -10.05 1.68 2.11
N VAL A 78 -9.92 0.46 2.61
CA VAL A 78 -9.05 0.15 3.75
C VAL A 78 -8.09 -0.98 3.41
N LEU A 79 -6.82 -0.79 3.77
CA LEU A 79 -5.82 -1.84 3.92
C LEU A 79 -5.59 -2.09 5.41
N VAL A 80 -5.74 -3.33 5.83
CA VAL A 80 -5.57 -3.73 7.23
C VAL A 80 -4.08 -3.77 7.57
N TRP A 81 -3.62 -2.88 8.45
CA TRP A 81 -2.25 -2.95 8.96
C TRP A 81 -2.09 -4.15 9.90
N VAL A 82 -1.02 -4.94 9.73
CA VAL A 82 -0.76 -6.12 10.55
C VAL A 82 0.52 -5.97 11.37
N ASN A 83 0.45 -6.43 12.63
CA ASN A 83 1.50 -6.33 13.65
C ASN A 83 1.94 -7.72 14.12
N PRO A 84 2.66 -8.49 13.32
CA PRO A 84 2.96 -9.89 13.63
C PRO A 84 3.97 -10.07 14.77
N HIS A 85 4.74 -9.05 15.08
CA HIS A 85 5.79 -9.15 16.13
C HIS A 85 5.19 -9.12 17.54
N ARG A 86 4.30 -8.16 17.81
CA ARG A 86 3.74 -7.90 19.15
C ARG A 86 2.29 -8.33 19.31
N GLU A 87 1.54 -8.37 18.25
CA GLU A 87 0.10 -8.68 18.29
C GLU A 87 -0.19 -10.03 17.65
N LYS A 88 -1.34 -10.60 18.02
CA LYS A 88 -1.83 -11.85 17.45
C LYS A 88 -3.04 -11.60 16.58
N LEU A 89 -3.21 -12.44 15.58
CA LEU A 89 -4.43 -12.51 14.76
C LEU A 89 -5.57 -13.13 15.59
N SER A 90 -6.11 -12.36 16.53
CA SER A 90 -7.11 -12.82 17.49
C SER A 90 -8.48 -13.05 16.83
N PRO A 91 -9.36 -13.93 17.40
CA PRO A 91 -10.72 -14.12 16.90
C PRO A 91 -11.52 -12.81 16.83
N ALA A 92 -11.32 -11.89 17.79
CA ALA A 92 -11.98 -10.59 17.79
C ALA A 92 -11.51 -9.68 16.66
N PHE A 93 -10.23 -9.76 16.28
CA PHE A 93 -9.69 -9.01 15.14
C PHE A 93 -10.21 -9.60 13.81
N LYS A 94 -10.20 -10.93 13.66
CA LYS A 94 -10.79 -11.62 12.50
C LYS A 94 -12.26 -11.22 12.29
N ARG A 95 -13.10 -11.28 13.35
CA ARG A 95 -14.50 -10.85 13.27
C ARG A 95 -14.66 -9.40 12.85
N LEU A 96 -13.78 -8.49 13.32
CA LEU A 96 -13.82 -7.09 12.89
C LEU A 96 -13.54 -6.96 11.39
N ILE A 97 -12.58 -7.71 10.85
CA ILE A 97 -12.28 -7.75 9.42
C ILE A 97 -13.47 -8.33 8.64
N GLU A 98 -13.92 -9.52 9.00
CA GLU A 98 -14.98 -10.27 8.30
C GLU A 98 -16.30 -9.49 8.23
N ASN A 99 -16.66 -8.78 9.30
CA ASN A 99 -17.87 -7.95 9.34
C ASN A 99 -17.77 -6.65 8.50
N ASN A 100 -16.60 -6.32 8.00
CA ASN A 100 -16.37 -5.07 7.25
C ASN A 100 -15.69 -5.28 5.89
N LEU A 101 -15.73 -6.50 5.33
CA LEU A 101 -15.07 -6.84 4.06
C LEU A 101 -15.47 -5.92 2.89
N LYS A 102 -16.67 -5.34 2.89
CA LYS A 102 -17.09 -4.39 1.86
C LYS A 102 -16.26 -3.10 1.78
N TYR A 103 -15.50 -2.77 2.83
CA TYR A 103 -14.60 -1.62 2.87
C TYR A 103 -13.12 -2.02 2.80
N ILE A 104 -12.82 -3.31 3.02
CA ILE A 104 -11.45 -3.82 3.13
C ILE A 104 -11.05 -4.44 1.79
N HIS A 105 -10.00 -3.90 1.18
CA HIS A 105 -9.50 -4.33 -0.12
C HIS A 105 -8.15 -5.03 -0.05
N GLY A 106 -7.56 -5.19 1.14
CA GLY A 106 -6.27 -5.84 1.30
C GLY A 106 -5.67 -5.62 2.68
N PHE A 107 -4.40 -5.98 2.77
CA PHE A 107 -3.61 -5.83 3.98
C PHE A 107 -2.36 -4.98 3.71
N LYS A 108 -1.79 -4.39 4.76
CA LYS A 108 -0.51 -3.68 4.74
C LYS A 108 0.44 -4.29 5.76
N PHE A 109 1.66 -4.57 5.34
CA PHE A 109 2.76 -4.97 6.21
C PHE A 109 3.97 -4.06 6.01
N HIS A 110 4.59 -3.65 7.12
CA HIS A 110 5.79 -2.83 7.12
C HIS A 110 6.93 -3.56 7.86
N PRO A 111 7.77 -4.33 7.14
CA PRO A 111 8.82 -5.15 7.74
C PRO A 111 9.77 -4.36 8.64
N PHE A 112 10.30 -3.22 8.18
CA PHE A 112 11.23 -2.40 8.94
C PHE A 112 10.63 -1.91 10.27
N GLU A 113 9.41 -1.42 10.25
CA GLU A 113 8.73 -0.93 11.46
C GLU A 113 8.16 -2.04 12.35
N SER A 114 8.11 -3.26 11.86
CA SER A 114 7.83 -4.46 12.66
C SER A 114 9.10 -5.15 13.16
N LYS A 115 10.29 -4.74 12.65
CA LYS A 115 11.58 -5.42 12.85
C LYS A 115 11.47 -6.93 12.60
N LEU A 116 10.83 -7.27 11.49
CA LEU A 116 10.48 -8.64 11.15
C LEU A 116 10.43 -8.79 9.63
N GLN A 117 11.15 -9.76 9.09
CA GLN A 117 11.06 -10.10 7.67
C GLN A 117 9.70 -10.73 7.34
N ILE A 118 9.23 -10.57 6.10
CA ILE A 118 7.97 -11.17 5.67
C ILE A 118 7.99 -12.71 5.73
N SER A 119 9.17 -13.31 5.63
CA SER A 119 9.40 -14.76 5.74
C SER A 119 9.44 -15.28 7.17
N ASP A 120 9.35 -14.41 8.19
CA ASP A 120 9.36 -14.86 9.59
C ASP A 120 8.11 -15.69 9.92
N ILE A 121 8.30 -16.71 10.78
CA ILE A 121 7.22 -17.61 11.20
C ILE A 121 6.02 -16.90 11.83
N LYS A 122 6.23 -15.74 12.43
CA LYS A 122 5.15 -14.90 12.99
C LYS A 122 4.22 -14.33 11.93
N MET A 123 4.70 -14.19 10.68
CA MET A 123 3.85 -13.78 9.55
C MET A 123 2.94 -14.90 9.05
N LYS A 124 3.32 -16.17 9.24
CA LYS A 124 2.55 -17.30 8.71
C LYS A 124 1.06 -17.27 9.04
N PRO A 125 0.60 -17.02 10.29
CA PRO A 125 -0.84 -16.96 10.58
C PRO A 125 -1.58 -15.85 9.82
N TYR A 126 -0.90 -14.74 9.52
CA TYR A 126 -1.47 -13.64 8.74
C TYR A 126 -1.51 -14.00 7.26
N LEU A 127 -0.44 -14.58 6.71
CA LEU A 127 -0.39 -15.03 5.32
C LEU A 127 -1.46 -16.09 5.02
N ASP A 128 -1.59 -17.12 5.87
CA ASP A 128 -2.63 -18.14 5.75
C ASP A 128 -4.05 -17.52 5.79
N TYR A 129 -4.24 -16.48 6.61
CA TYR A 129 -5.54 -15.80 6.72
C TYR A 129 -5.82 -14.88 5.53
N ILE A 130 -4.82 -14.16 5.04
CA ILE A 130 -4.90 -13.32 3.83
C ILE A 130 -5.23 -14.19 2.62
N GLU A 131 -4.53 -15.33 2.47
CA GLU A 131 -4.79 -16.31 1.41
C GLU A 131 -6.23 -16.84 1.47
N LYS A 132 -6.70 -17.23 2.67
CA LYS A 132 -8.08 -17.67 2.89
C LYS A 132 -9.12 -16.63 2.47
N LEU A 133 -8.85 -15.35 2.68
CA LEU A 133 -9.74 -14.26 2.29
C LEU A 133 -9.64 -13.90 0.81
N GLY A 134 -8.61 -14.38 0.10
CA GLY A 134 -8.34 -14.02 -1.29
C GLY A 134 -8.00 -12.53 -1.48
N LEU A 135 -7.42 -11.88 -0.46
CA LEU A 135 -7.10 -10.46 -0.47
C LEU A 135 -5.61 -10.22 -0.75
N PRO A 136 -5.22 -9.10 -1.36
CA PRO A 136 -3.83 -8.75 -1.61
C PRO A 136 -3.11 -8.24 -0.35
N LEU A 137 -1.77 -8.27 -0.40
CA LEU A 137 -0.90 -7.74 0.64
C LEU A 137 0.06 -6.70 0.07
N LEU A 138 -0.09 -5.45 0.49
CA LEU A 138 0.87 -4.37 0.24
C LEU A 138 2.01 -4.46 1.25
N VAL A 139 3.24 -4.62 0.77
CA VAL A 139 4.45 -4.83 1.59
C VAL A 139 5.43 -3.70 1.33
N HIS A 140 5.83 -2.98 2.39
CA HIS A 140 6.93 -2.04 2.29
C HIS A 140 8.23 -2.77 1.90
N THR A 141 8.92 -2.28 0.88
CA THR A 141 10.19 -2.84 0.42
C THR A 141 11.27 -1.74 0.33
N ALA A 142 12.41 -2.02 0.92
CA ALA A 142 13.56 -1.08 0.96
C ALA A 142 14.88 -1.82 1.09
N LYS A 143 15.98 -1.09 0.94
CA LYS A 143 17.32 -1.59 1.21
C LYS A 143 17.65 -1.42 2.70
N ASP A 144 17.04 -2.25 3.52
CA ASP A 144 17.29 -2.33 4.96
C ASP A 144 17.33 -3.81 5.40
N GLU A 145 17.51 -4.04 6.69
CA GLU A 145 17.66 -5.37 7.30
C GLU A 145 16.41 -6.25 7.14
N TYR A 146 15.20 -5.64 7.11
CA TYR A 146 13.95 -6.38 7.20
C TYR A 146 13.12 -6.36 5.91
N SER A 147 13.26 -5.31 5.07
CA SER A 147 12.34 -5.02 3.97
C SER A 147 12.81 -5.55 2.62
N SER A 148 13.54 -6.67 2.60
CA SER A 148 14.10 -7.25 1.39
C SER A 148 13.02 -7.69 0.40
N ILE A 149 13.07 -7.16 -0.81
CA ILE A 149 12.19 -7.60 -1.91
C ILE A 149 12.50 -9.04 -2.34
N THR A 150 13.71 -9.54 -2.11
CA THR A 150 14.06 -10.94 -2.38
C THR A 150 13.36 -11.88 -1.41
N GLU A 151 13.26 -11.52 -0.14
CA GLU A 151 12.46 -12.29 0.83
C GLU A 151 10.97 -12.28 0.45
N LEU A 152 10.44 -11.14 0.00
CA LEU A 152 9.09 -11.07 -0.55
C LEU A 152 8.92 -12.06 -1.73
N GLY A 153 9.88 -12.11 -2.65
CA GLY A 153 9.84 -13.03 -3.78
C GLY A 153 9.85 -14.51 -3.37
N LYS A 154 10.53 -14.88 -2.28
CA LYS A 154 10.50 -16.23 -1.73
C LYS A 154 9.11 -16.58 -1.19
N VAL A 155 8.55 -15.70 -0.35
CA VAL A 155 7.20 -15.89 0.21
C VAL A 155 6.13 -15.92 -0.88
N ALA A 156 6.28 -15.10 -1.93
CA ALA A 156 5.34 -15.11 -3.06
C ALA A 156 5.29 -16.47 -3.79
N LYS A 157 6.39 -17.23 -3.83
CA LYS A 157 6.41 -18.59 -4.38
C LYS A 157 5.69 -19.60 -3.48
N GLU A 158 5.72 -19.38 -2.15
CA GLU A 158 5.04 -20.24 -1.18
C GLU A 158 3.52 -19.98 -1.13
N TYR A 159 3.11 -18.74 -1.44
CA TYR A 159 1.71 -18.28 -1.46
C TYR A 159 1.31 -17.76 -2.85
N PRO A 160 1.21 -18.63 -3.87
CA PRO A 160 0.99 -18.22 -5.26
C PRO A 160 -0.39 -17.59 -5.50
N SER A 161 -1.35 -17.82 -4.60
CA SER A 161 -2.71 -17.25 -4.67
C SER A 161 -2.82 -15.84 -4.10
N ILE A 162 -1.82 -15.37 -3.31
CA ILE A 162 -1.81 -14.00 -2.80
C ILE A 162 -1.19 -13.07 -3.84
N SER A 163 -1.86 -11.98 -4.16
CA SER A 163 -1.27 -10.86 -4.88
C SER A 163 -0.45 -10.00 -3.91
N PHE A 164 0.86 -9.98 -4.06
CA PHE A 164 1.77 -9.15 -3.28
C PHE A 164 2.08 -7.86 -4.02
N ILE A 165 2.02 -6.72 -3.36
CA ILE A 165 2.42 -5.44 -3.94
C ILE A 165 3.71 -4.98 -3.23
N ALA A 166 4.82 -4.99 -3.97
CA ALA A 166 6.11 -4.48 -3.51
C ALA A 166 6.07 -2.94 -3.54
N ALA A 167 5.73 -2.34 -2.41
CA ALA A 167 5.70 -0.90 -2.28
C ALA A 167 7.11 -0.31 -2.51
N HIS A 168 7.16 0.84 -3.19
CA HIS A 168 8.39 1.61 -3.45
C HIS A 168 9.39 0.94 -4.40
N LEU A 169 9.08 -0.24 -4.93
CA LEU A 169 9.99 -0.98 -5.82
C LEU A 169 11.41 -1.05 -5.24
N GLN A 170 11.51 -1.40 -3.94
CA GLN A 170 12.73 -1.39 -3.13
C GLN A 170 13.32 0.02 -2.93
N LEU A 171 12.79 0.77 -1.96
CA LEU A 171 13.26 2.11 -1.59
C LEU A 171 14.76 2.12 -1.24
N CYS A 172 15.41 3.28 -1.34
CA CYS A 172 16.84 3.47 -1.03
C CYS A 172 17.79 2.60 -1.86
N THR A 173 17.45 2.32 -3.12
CA THR A 173 18.36 1.68 -4.08
C THR A 173 18.54 2.55 -5.32
N ASP A 174 19.78 2.68 -5.79
CA ASP A 174 20.11 3.45 -7.00
C ASP A 174 19.65 2.76 -8.29
N ASN A 175 19.53 1.43 -8.24
CA ASN A 175 19.01 0.66 -9.36
C ASN A 175 18.00 -0.38 -8.88
N LYS A 176 16.99 -0.63 -9.69
CA LYS A 176 15.89 -1.53 -9.39
C LYS A 176 16.09 -2.96 -9.95
N LYS A 177 17.35 -3.40 -10.16
CA LYS A 177 17.65 -4.70 -10.81
C LYS A 177 17.02 -5.87 -10.06
N GLU A 178 17.19 -5.89 -8.73
CA GLU A 178 16.64 -6.96 -7.90
C GLU A 178 15.12 -6.96 -7.89
N ALA A 179 14.51 -5.78 -7.74
CA ALA A 179 13.06 -5.65 -7.83
C ALA A 179 12.53 -6.10 -9.19
N MET A 180 13.16 -5.71 -10.28
CA MET A 180 12.80 -6.15 -11.63
C MET A 180 12.91 -7.66 -11.80
N ARG A 181 13.96 -8.29 -11.22
CA ARG A 181 14.13 -9.73 -11.23
C ARG A 181 12.98 -10.42 -10.47
N VAL A 182 12.69 -9.96 -9.25
CA VAL A 182 11.61 -10.53 -8.42
C VAL A 182 10.25 -10.42 -9.10
N LEU A 183 9.92 -9.26 -9.68
CA LEU A 183 8.68 -9.10 -10.45
C LEU A 183 8.60 -10.04 -11.64
N LYS A 184 9.70 -10.26 -12.36
CA LYS A 184 9.76 -11.15 -13.52
C LYS A 184 9.59 -12.62 -13.14
N GLU A 185 10.23 -13.04 -12.03
CA GLU A 185 10.20 -14.42 -11.55
C GLU A 185 8.90 -14.81 -10.85
N ASN A 186 8.12 -13.84 -10.35
CA ASN A 186 6.93 -14.07 -9.54
C ASN A 186 5.71 -13.37 -10.15
N PRO A 187 4.82 -14.08 -10.88
CA PRO A 187 3.68 -13.49 -11.56
C PRO A 187 2.64 -12.89 -10.61
N ASN A 188 2.64 -13.27 -9.35
CA ASN A 188 1.78 -12.75 -8.29
C ASN A 188 2.42 -11.58 -7.49
N VAL A 189 3.61 -11.09 -7.88
CA VAL A 189 4.22 -9.89 -7.31
C VAL A 189 4.01 -8.72 -8.24
N PHE A 190 3.40 -7.67 -7.74
CA PHE A 190 3.14 -6.39 -8.41
C PHE A 190 3.98 -5.29 -7.76
N ALA A 191 3.94 -4.08 -8.28
CA ALA A 191 4.57 -2.90 -7.68
C ALA A 191 3.58 -1.75 -7.55
N ASP A 192 3.93 -0.72 -6.77
CA ASP A 192 3.27 0.57 -6.79
C ASP A 192 4.23 1.69 -7.22
N THR A 193 3.70 2.91 -7.38
CA THR A 193 4.47 4.08 -7.79
C THR A 193 4.94 4.94 -6.60
N ALA A 194 4.65 4.56 -5.36
CA ALA A 194 5.03 5.35 -4.19
C ALA A 194 6.55 5.52 -4.12
N TRP A 195 7.03 6.76 -4.22
CA TRP A 195 8.46 7.11 -4.27
C TRP A 195 9.25 6.45 -5.41
N VAL A 196 8.58 6.08 -6.50
CA VAL A 196 9.20 5.50 -7.69
C VAL A 196 9.28 6.55 -8.79
N THR A 197 10.47 6.69 -9.39
CA THR A 197 10.67 7.65 -10.50
C THR A 197 9.86 7.26 -11.73
N GLY A 198 9.46 8.24 -12.52
CA GLY A 198 8.81 7.96 -13.79
C GLY A 198 9.66 7.12 -14.75
N LYS A 199 10.99 7.24 -14.68
CA LYS A 199 11.94 6.38 -15.41
C LYS A 199 11.81 4.91 -15.01
N ASP A 200 11.77 4.61 -13.71
CA ASP A 200 11.66 3.25 -13.22
C ASP A 200 10.26 2.68 -13.47
N THR A 201 9.22 3.50 -13.33
CA THR A 201 7.85 3.14 -13.72
C THR A 201 7.79 2.70 -15.19
N LYS A 202 8.30 3.52 -16.11
CA LYS A 202 8.35 3.17 -17.55
C LYS A 202 9.11 1.87 -17.80
N LYS A 203 10.17 1.62 -17.02
CA LYS A 203 10.93 0.39 -17.11
C LYS A 203 10.08 -0.83 -16.69
N VAL A 204 9.32 -0.73 -15.61
CA VAL A 204 8.39 -1.80 -15.19
C VAL A 204 7.34 -2.06 -16.29
N LEU A 205 6.68 -1.00 -16.77
CA LEU A 205 5.64 -1.15 -17.81
C LEU A 205 6.15 -1.81 -19.09
N ARG A 206 7.39 -1.48 -19.52
CA ARG A 206 8.03 -2.01 -20.73
C ARG A 206 8.55 -3.45 -20.55
N ASP A 207 9.28 -3.71 -19.46
CA ASP A 207 10.11 -4.92 -19.31
C ASP A 207 9.38 -6.05 -18.55
N ILE A 208 8.37 -5.71 -17.75
CA ILE A 208 7.57 -6.66 -16.97
C ILE A 208 6.14 -6.76 -17.50
N GLY A 209 5.50 -5.62 -17.75
CA GLY A 209 4.14 -5.54 -18.29
C GLY A 209 3.32 -4.40 -17.72
N ILE A 210 2.36 -3.92 -18.51
CA ILE A 210 1.50 -2.78 -18.13
C ILE A 210 0.51 -3.12 -17.02
N ASP A 211 0.28 -4.38 -16.75
CA ASP A 211 -0.62 -4.94 -15.73
C ASP A 211 0.05 -5.24 -14.39
N ARG A 212 1.34 -4.87 -14.25
CA ARG A 212 2.17 -5.28 -13.11
C ARG A 212 2.48 -4.15 -12.12
N MET A 213 1.88 -2.98 -12.28
CA MET A 213 2.11 -1.84 -11.40
C MET A 213 0.82 -1.03 -11.21
N CYS A 214 0.58 -0.57 -9.97
CA CYS A 214 -0.53 0.30 -9.60
C CYS A 214 -0.02 1.70 -9.26
N PHE A 215 -0.88 2.71 -9.39
CA PHE A 215 -0.62 4.02 -8.83
C PHE A 215 -0.78 3.97 -7.31
N GLY A 216 0.22 4.43 -6.58
CA GLY A 216 0.26 4.57 -5.14
C GLY A 216 1.16 5.75 -4.76
N THR A 217 0.88 6.43 -3.65
CA THR A 217 1.51 7.72 -3.34
C THR A 217 2.20 7.81 -1.99
N ASP A 218 1.86 6.96 -1.05
CA ASP A 218 2.31 7.07 0.35
C ASP A 218 1.78 8.34 1.07
N ASN A 219 0.76 8.99 0.50
CA ASN A 219 0.21 10.27 0.93
C ASN A 219 -0.79 10.10 2.10
N PRO A 220 -0.80 10.98 3.09
CA PRO A 220 0.17 12.02 3.43
C PRO A 220 1.16 11.50 4.50
N ILE A 221 2.28 10.90 4.09
CA ILE A 221 3.22 10.24 5.02
C ILE A 221 3.95 11.22 5.93
N ASP A 222 4.20 12.43 5.46
CA ASP A 222 4.87 13.52 6.18
C ASP A 222 3.91 14.55 6.79
N GLY A 223 2.61 14.23 6.80
CA GLY A 223 1.55 15.06 7.37
C GLY A 223 1.07 16.19 6.46
N GLU A 224 1.71 16.39 5.31
CA GLU A 224 1.37 17.36 4.29
C GLU A 224 0.93 16.67 2.98
N ASP A 225 0.79 17.44 1.92
CA ASP A 225 0.48 16.92 0.59
C ASP A 225 1.75 16.34 -0.06
N THR A 226 2.01 15.07 0.18
CA THR A 226 3.16 14.31 -0.38
C THR A 226 3.22 14.42 -1.92
N LEU A 227 2.08 14.61 -2.58
CA LEU A 227 1.99 14.73 -4.04
C LEU A 227 2.61 16.03 -4.58
N GLN A 228 2.95 17.01 -3.73
CA GLN A 228 3.74 18.17 -4.13
C GLN A 228 5.19 17.82 -4.48
N ASN A 229 5.69 16.68 -4.02
CA ASN A 229 7.03 16.23 -4.37
C ASN A 229 7.15 16.06 -5.90
N PRO A 230 8.24 16.57 -6.53
CA PRO A 230 8.44 16.50 -7.97
C PRO A 230 8.30 15.11 -8.57
N ILE A 231 8.62 14.05 -7.81
CA ILE A 231 8.49 12.67 -8.26
C ILE A 231 7.04 12.30 -8.67
N TYR A 232 6.03 12.91 -8.01
CA TYR A 232 4.62 12.66 -8.33
C TYR A 232 4.10 13.59 -9.43
N GLN A 233 4.68 14.78 -9.59
CA GLN A 233 4.24 15.74 -10.61
C GLN A 233 4.40 15.17 -12.02
N GLU A 234 5.37 14.28 -12.25
CA GLU A 234 5.56 13.61 -13.53
C GLU A 234 4.33 12.79 -13.96
N TYR A 235 3.60 12.20 -13.00
CA TYR A 235 2.41 11.36 -13.27
C TYR A 235 1.20 12.21 -13.69
N PHE A 236 1.05 13.40 -13.11
CA PHE A 236 -0.08 14.29 -13.38
C PHE A 236 0.15 15.20 -14.60
N ALA A 237 1.37 15.69 -14.78
CA ALA A 237 1.75 16.59 -15.87
C ALA A 237 1.89 15.90 -17.25
N ASN A 238 1.54 14.63 -17.39
CA ASN A 238 1.76 13.81 -18.60
C ASN A 238 3.24 13.75 -19.06
N ALA A 239 4.18 14.05 -18.15
CA ALA A 239 5.61 14.06 -18.45
C ALA A 239 6.14 12.67 -18.82
N LEU A 240 5.50 11.63 -18.32
CA LEU A 240 5.85 10.22 -18.63
C LEU A 240 5.56 9.82 -20.08
N ARG A 241 4.73 10.58 -20.81
CA ARG A 241 4.32 10.26 -22.19
C ARG A 241 3.83 8.81 -22.33
N LEU A 242 3.04 8.35 -21.36
CA LEU A 242 2.39 7.03 -21.41
C LEU A 242 1.32 7.03 -22.51
N THR A 243 1.17 5.89 -23.18
CA THR A 243 -0.01 5.66 -24.02
C THR A 243 -1.29 5.68 -23.18
N LYS A 244 -2.44 5.91 -23.81
CA LYS A 244 -3.74 5.89 -23.12
C LYS A 244 -3.95 4.59 -22.36
N LYS A 245 -3.57 3.45 -22.94
CA LYS A 245 -3.68 2.12 -22.34
C LYS A 245 -2.78 1.97 -21.13
N GLU A 246 -1.49 2.34 -21.21
CA GLU A 246 -0.56 2.30 -20.09
C GLU A 246 -1.04 3.17 -18.92
N LYS A 247 -1.49 4.40 -19.22
CA LYS A 247 -2.03 5.32 -18.21
C LYS A 247 -3.28 4.74 -17.53
N GLU A 248 -4.20 4.17 -18.28
CA GLU A 248 -5.41 3.53 -17.76
C GLU A 248 -5.08 2.36 -16.85
N HIS A 249 -4.16 1.48 -17.27
CA HIS A 249 -3.71 0.35 -16.44
C HIS A 249 -3.06 0.83 -15.14
N LEU A 250 -2.08 1.72 -15.24
CA LEU A 250 -1.32 2.23 -14.09
C LEU A 250 -2.21 2.95 -13.08
N MET A 251 -3.07 3.85 -13.56
CA MET A 251 -3.84 4.76 -12.70
C MET A 251 -5.14 4.13 -12.16
N CYS A 252 -5.64 3.04 -12.78
CA CYS A 252 -6.97 2.53 -12.45
C CYS A 252 -7.11 1.01 -12.60
N SER A 253 -7.00 0.45 -13.82
CA SER A 253 -7.49 -0.90 -14.11
C SER A 253 -6.76 -1.98 -13.31
N ASN A 254 -5.46 -1.81 -13.06
CA ASN A 254 -4.69 -2.74 -12.25
C ASN A 254 -5.16 -2.73 -10.79
N ALA A 255 -5.42 -1.53 -10.23
CA ALA A 255 -5.94 -1.41 -8.88
C ALA A 255 -7.31 -2.07 -8.72
N LEU A 256 -8.25 -1.84 -9.66
CA LEU A 256 -9.56 -2.49 -9.66
C LEU A 256 -9.43 -4.01 -9.61
N LYS A 257 -8.54 -4.57 -10.45
CA LYS A 257 -8.33 -6.02 -10.56
C LYS A 257 -7.65 -6.61 -9.32
N ILE A 258 -6.53 -6.01 -8.88
CA ILE A 258 -5.69 -6.59 -7.82
C ILE A 258 -6.36 -6.47 -6.45
N PHE A 259 -7.03 -5.34 -6.18
CA PHE A 259 -7.68 -5.07 -4.90
C PHE A 259 -9.19 -5.39 -4.92
N HIS A 260 -9.70 -6.04 -5.97
CA HIS A 260 -11.10 -6.45 -6.11
C HIS A 260 -12.08 -5.28 -5.87
N ILE A 261 -11.75 -4.10 -6.37
CA ILE A 261 -12.58 -2.91 -6.22
C ILE A 261 -13.67 -2.91 -7.31
N ASP A 262 -14.93 -2.88 -6.92
CA ASP A 262 -16.04 -2.69 -7.88
C ASP A 262 -16.05 -1.23 -8.34
N PRO A 263 -15.84 -0.94 -9.63
CA PRO A 263 -15.85 0.43 -10.15
C PRO A 263 -17.18 1.16 -9.93
N LYS A 264 -18.29 0.43 -9.75
CA LYS A 264 -19.61 1.01 -9.43
C LYS A 264 -19.69 1.61 -8.02
N MET A 265 -18.75 1.27 -7.15
CA MET A 265 -18.66 1.83 -5.79
C MET A 265 -17.96 3.19 -5.76
N ILE A 266 -17.25 3.58 -6.82
CA ILE A 266 -16.45 4.82 -6.87
C ILE A 266 -17.32 5.96 -7.41
N HIS A 267 -17.35 7.09 -6.69
CA HIS A 267 -18.17 8.26 -7.03
C HIS A 267 -17.34 9.49 -7.37
#